data_be44eaff4e97bbebb59df3427cc5217f
#
_entry.id   be44eaff4e97bbebb59df3427cc5217f
#
_cell.length_a   1.000
_cell.length_b   1.000
_cell.length_c   1.000
_cell.angle_alpha   90.00
_cell.angle_beta   90.00
_cell.angle_gamma   90.00
#
_symmetry.space_group_name_H-M   'P 1'
#
loop_
_entity.id
_entity.type
_entity.pdbx_description
1 polymer ?
#
loop_
_entity_poly.entity_id
_entity_poly.type
_entity_poly.pdbx_seq_one_letter_code
_entity_poly.pdbx_strand_id
1 'polypeptide(L)'
;QLGFLKGLKGSKMHEKAGEYGIVYHTRPMYEVLSTNWLTYDEVIYLKGIEEMVEVYYNSCQFRCTMLALEAEFDTPFAMYEALAEYYEENRLNGLKHSRMGRFDILHDFILSYVKKEHAPKYEDDLLMDLYLREKSKSRPSWAADLSGYKSEIQEFFRKEAEEKRYLKDYEGYSWKQILNMTHVEVDSKGKWTLFDYKRRDPLTKDAKTYRILERKEEERA
;
A
#
# COMPACT_ATOMS: atom_id res chain seq x y z
N GLN A 1 16.01 2.08 5.13
CA GLN A 1 16.46 1.80 3.77
C GLN A 1 17.57 0.76 3.83
N LEU A 2 17.38 -0.38 3.20
CA LEU A 2 18.41 -1.38 2.96
C LEU A 2 19.09 -1.08 1.63
N GLY A 3 20.36 -1.38 1.53
CA GLY A 3 21.12 -1.24 0.29
C GLY A 3 22.35 -2.11 0.29
N PHE A 4 22.65 -2.75 -0.82
CA PHE A 4 23.79 -3.64 -0.96
C PHE A 4 24.99 -2.93 -1.59
N LEU A 5 26.17 -3.27 -1.06
CA LEU A 5 27.44 -2.72 -1.53
C LEU A 5 27.66 -3.06 -3.00
N LYS A 6 28.10 -2.06 -3.77
CA LYS A 6 28.46 -2.22 -5.20
C LYS A 6 29.97 -2.02 -5.38
N GLY A 7 30.59 -2.94 -6.12
CA GLY A 7 32.00 -2.91 -6.41
C GLY A 7 32.38 -1.87 -7.47
N LEU A 8 32.46 -0.62 -7.06
CA LEU A 8 32.88 0.47 -7.94
C LEU A 8 34.39 0.45 -8.09
N LYS A 9 34.90 0.24 -9.31
CA LYS A 9 36.35 0.26 -9.63
C LYS A 9 36.97 1.58 -9.16
N GLY A 10 38.11 1.49 -8.44
CA GLY A 10 38.81 2.64 -7.87
C GLY A 10 38.26 3.14 -6.53
N SER A 11 37.21 2.52 -5.99
CA SER A 11 36.78 2.80 -4.61
C SER A 11 37.67 2.05 -3.61
N LYS A 12 37.87 2.63 -2.41
CA LYS A 12 38.61 1.98 -1.33
C LYS A 12 38.06 0.60 -0.96
N MET A 13 36.74 0.43 -1.01
CA MET A 13 36.09 -0.86 -0.72
C MET A 13 36.41 -1.91 -1.81
N HIS A 14 36.51 -1.50 -3.07
CA HIS A 14 36.90 -2.39 -4.16
C HIS A 14 38.41 -2.77 -4.06
N GLU A 15 39.26 -1.81 -3.71
CA GLU A 15 40.71 -2.06 -3.53
C GLU A 15 40.96 -2.99 -2.33
N LYS A 16 40.19 -2.87 -1.26
CA LYS A 16 40.29 -3.70 -0.05
C LYS A 16 39.40 -4.93 -0.05
N ALA A 17 38.80 -5.28 -1.18
CA ALA A 17 37.87 -6.40 -1.26
C ALA A 17 38.48 -7.72 -0.75
N GLY A 18 39.78 -7.97 -1.03
CA GLY A 18 40.48 -9.15 -0.55
C GLY A 18 40.67 -9.16 0.99
N GLU A 19 40.93 -7.99 1.61
CA GLU A 19 41.04 -7.84 3.07
C GLU A 19 39.75 -8.19 3.78
N TYR A 20 38.59 -7.78 3.22
CA TYR A 20 37.26 -7.98 3.80
C TYR A 20 36.56 -9.23 3.27
N GLY A 21 37.23 -10.05 2.44
CA GLY A 21 36.64 -11.24 1.81
C GLY A 21 35.42 -10.93 0.94
N ILE A 22 35.36 -9.71 0.37
CA ILE A 22 34.22 -9.29 -0.43
C ILE A 22 34.29 -9.94 -1.80
N VAL A 23 33.26 -10.70 -2.14
CA VAL A 23 33.02 -11.25 -3.47
C VAL A 23 31.94 -10.43 -4.15
N TYR A 24 32.25 -9.88 -5.31
CA TYR A 24 31.28 -9.12 -6.12
C TYR A 24 30.78 -9.95 -7.30
N HIS A 25 29.56 -9.67 -7.73
CA HIS A 25 29.06 -10.18 -9.01
C HIS A 25 29.90 -9.65 -10.16
N THR A 26 30.21 -10.52 -11.13
CA THR A 26 31.08 -10.18 -12.28
C THR A 26 30.42 -9.31 -13.34
N ARG A 27 29.08 -9.25 -13.33
CA ARG A 27 28.30 -8.42 -14.26
C ARG A 27 27.89 -7.10 -13.60
N PRO A 28 27.64 -6.02 -14.37
CA PRO A 28 26.98 -4.83 -13.84
C PRO A 28 25.67 -5.23 -13.13
N MET A 29 25.36 -4.75 -12.00
CA MET A 29 25.81 -3.65 -11.14
C MET A 29 26.91 -4.01 -10.12
N TYR A 30 27.61 -5.13 -10.28
CA TYR A 30 28.74 -5.52 -9.42
C TYR A 30 28.38 -5.56 -7.93
N GLU A 31 27.20 -6.06 -7.62
CA GLU A 31 26.74 -6.14 -6.24
C GLU A 31 27.50 -7.19 -5.44
N VAL A 32 27.59 -6.97 -4.13
CA VAL A 32 28.19 -7.94 -3.20
C VAL A 32 27.41 -9.25 -3.22
N LEU A 33 28.15 -10.34 -3.25
CA LEU A 33 27.61 -11.70 -3.12
C LEU A 33 27.89 -12.29 -1.75
N SER A 34 29.06 -11.98 -1.15
CA SER A 34 29.41 -12.39 0.20
C SER A 34 30.54 -11.53 0.74
N THR A 35 30.77 -11.60 2.06
CA THR A 35 31.87 -10.96 2.77
C THR A 35 32.39 -11.91 3.85
N ASN A 36 33.42 -11.51 4.61
CA ASN A 36 33.86 -12.27 5.79
C ASN A 36 32.79 -12.35 6.90
N TRP A 37 31.77 -11.48 6.86
CA TRP A 37 30.71 -11.36 7.90
C TRP A 37 29.33 -11.78 7.43
N LEU A 38 29.12 -11.87 6.10
CA LEU A 38 27.85 -12.25 5.50
C LEU A 38 28.12 -13.33 4.43
N THR A 39 27.50 -14.45 4.60
CA THR A 39 27.49 -15.54 3.61
C THR A 39 26.63 -15.16 2.40
N TYR A 40 26.73 -15.92 1.33
CA TYR A 40 25.90 -15.74 0.15
C TYR A 40 24.39 -15.91 0.46
N ASP A 41 24.07 -16.91 1.25
CA ASP A 41 22.68 -17.21 1.62
C ASP A 41 22.08 -16.09 2.47
N GLU A 42 22.84 -15.52 3.41
CA GLU A 42 22.41 -14.35 4.20
C GLU A 42 22.22 -13.10 3.31
N VAL A 43 23.05 -12.90 2.30
CA VAL A 43 22.87 -11.80 1.34
C VAL A 43 21.58 -12.00 0.52
N ILE A 44 21.28 -13.21 0.06
CA ILE A 44 20.05 -13.53 -0.67
C ILE A 44 18.82 -13.32 0.23
N TYR A 45 18.88 -13.79 1.46
CA TYR A 45 17.84 -13.58 2.45
C TYR A 45 17.54 -12.09 2.69
N LEU A 46 18.58 -11.29 2.93
CA LEU A 46 18.42 -9.84 3.12
C LEU A 46 17.90 -9.15 1.85
N LYS A 47 18.21 -9.65 0.65
CA LYS A 47 17.64 -9.13 -0.60
C LYS A 47 16.14 -9.38 -0.72
N GLY A 48 15.66 -10.51 -0.23
CA GLY A 48 14.21 -10.76 -0.13
C GLY A 48 13.51 -9.71 0.75
N ILE A 49 14.11 -9.39 1.90
CA ILE A 49 13.59 -8.36 2.81
C ILE A 49 13.65 -6.96 2.15
N GLU A 50 14.77 -6.63 1.47
CA GLU A 50 14.90 -5.36 0.72
C GLU A 50 13.78 -5.21 -0.31
N GLU A 51 13.48 -6.27 -1.08
CA GLU A 51 12.41 -6.25 -2.07
C GLU A 51 11.05 -5.94 -1.41
N MET A 52 10.76 -6.54 -0.25
CA MET A 52 9.53 -6.25 0.47
C MET A 52 9.46 -4.79 0.96
N VAL A 53 10.57 -4.24 1.44
CA VAL A 53 10.66 -2.82 1.81
C VAL A 53 10.45 -1.92 0.59
N GLU A 54 11.03 -2.23 -0.57
CA GLU A 54 10.82 -1.46 -1.80
C GLU A 54 9.36 -1.50 -2.26
N VAL A 55 8.75 -2.68 -2.23
CA VAL A 55 7.37 -2.88 -2.71
C VAL A 55 6.35 -2.26 -1.76
N TYR A 56 6.47 -2.47 -0.46
CA TYR A 56 5.41 -2.16 0.50
C TYR A 56 5.66 -0.88 1.31
N TYR A 57 6.91 -0.46 1.48
CA TYR A 57 7.24 0.78 2.19
C TYR A 57 7.63 1.91 1.23
N ASN A 58 8.71 1.76 0.44
CA ASN A 58 9.24 2.84 -0.38
C ASN A 58 8.30 3.26 -1.52
N SER A 59 7.47 2.35 -2.02
CA SER A 59 6.42 2.69 -2.99
C SER A 59 5.37 3.66 -2.45
N CYS A 60 5.25 3.77 -1.13
CA CYS A 60 4.23 4.53 -0.42
C CYS A 60 2.78 4.15 -0.78
N GLN A 61 2.55 2.97 -1.36
CA GLN A 61 1.21 2.56 -1.83
C GLN A 61 0.36 1.90 -0.73
N PHE A 62 0.99 1.44 0.36
CA PHE A 62 0.36 0.62 1.41
C PHE A 62 0.55 1.25 2.80
N ARG A 63 0.52 2.58 2.88
CA ARG A 63 0.90 3.32 4.09
C ARG A 63 -0.01 3.04 5.29
N CYS A 64 -1.32 3.05 5.07
CA CYS A 64 -2.30 2.79 6.14
C CYS A 64 -2.16 1.35 6.62
N THR A 65 -2.14 0.42 5.68
CA THR A 65 -2.05 -1.02 5.96
C THR A 65 -0.74 -1.39 6.66
N MET A 66 0.41 -0.95 6.14
CA MET A 66 1.71 -1.28 6.73
C MET A 66 1.89 -0.70 8.13
N LEU A 67 1.41 0.54 8.36
CA LEU A 67 1.43 1.16 9.69
C LEU A 67 0.55 0.39 10.69
N ALA A 68 -0.61 -0.08 10.26
CA ALA A 68 -1.50 -0.86 11.12
C ALA A 68 -0.93 -2.26 11.39
N LEU A 69 -0.30 -2.88 10.39
CA LEU A 69 0.26 -4.22 10.46
C LEU A 69 1.53 -4.28 11.32
N GLU A 70 2.32 -3.20 11.37
CA GLU A 70 3.51 -3.11 12.22
C GLU A 70 3.20 -3.41 13.68
N ALA A 71 2.00 -3.10 14.16
CA ALA A 71 1.59 -3.36 15.53
C ALA A 71 1.40 -4.86 15.87
N GLU A 72 1.34 -5.73 14.87
CA GLU A 72 1.22 -7.19 15.04
C GLU A 72 2.58 -7.89 15.18
N PHE A 73 3.68 -7.17 15.01
CA PHE A 73 5.04 -7.70 15.03
C PHE A 73 5.90 -7.01 16.10
N ASP A 74 6.89 -7.72 16.63
CA ASP A 74 7.81 -7.17 17.64
C ASP A 74 8.65 -6.02 17.10
N THR A 75 8.99 -6.05 15.82
CA THR A 75 9.77 -5.01 15.13
C THR A 75 9.33 -4.85 13.68
N PRO A 76 9.53 -3.67 13.06
CA PRO A 76 9.33 -3.50 11.63
C PRO A 76 10.16 -4.48 10.79
N PHE A 77 11.37 -4.83 11.25
CA PHE A 77 12.21 -5.82 10.56
C PHE A 77 11.51 -7.19 10.52
N ALA A 78 11.01 -7.68 11.65
CA ALA A 78 10.31 -8.96 11.74
C ALA A 78 9.06 -9.00 10.81
N MET A 79 8.37 -7.88 10.65
CA MET A 79 7.24 -7.79 9.70
C MET A 79 7.69 -7.98 8.25
N TYR A 80 8.75 -7.30 7.81
CA TYR A 80 9.25 -7.44 6.44
C TYR A 80 9.94 -8.78 6.21
N GLU A 81 10.57 -9.35 7.23
CA GLU A 81 11.11 -10.70 7.25
C GLU A 81 10.01 -11.74 7.00
N ALA A 82 8.93 -11.70 7.80
CA ALA A 82 7.78 -12.58 7.62
C ALA A 82 7.12 -12.44 6.25
N LEU A 83 7.07 -11.20 5.72
CA LEU A 83 6.54 -10.96 4.38
C LEU A 83 7.45 -11.54 3.28
N ALA A 84 8.79 -11.47 3.45
CA ALA A 84 9.74 -12.08 2.53
C ALA A 84 9.66 -13.61 2.56
N GLU A 85 9.53 -14.21 3.74
CA GLU A 85 9.29 -15.65 3.91
C GLU A 85 7.98 -16.09 3.25
N TYR A 86 6.90 -15.33 3.45
CA TYR A 86 5.61 -15.59 2.79
C TYR A 86 5.74 -15.57 1.26
N TYR A 87 6.50 -14.63 0.70
CA TYR A 87 6.76 -14.57 -0.74
C TYR A 87 7.55 -15.78 -1.24
N GLU A 88 8.51 -16.26 -0.47
CA GLU A 88 9.30 -17.45 -0.81
C GLU A 88 8.44 -18.74 -0.76
N GLU A 89 7.73 -18.95 0.34
CA GLU A 89 6.87 -20.11 0.55
C GLU A 89 5.79 -20.24 -0.53
N ASN A 90 5.21 -19.12 -0.94
CA ASN A 90 4.17 -19.07 -1.98
C ASN A 90 4.74 -18.91 -3.40
N ARG A 91 6.06 -18.95 -3.60
CA ARG A 91 6.77 -18.86 -4.89
C ARG A 91 6.40 -17.59 -5.67
N LEU A 92 6.27 -16.48 -4.97
CA LEU A 92 5.90 -15.17 -5.53
C LEU A 92 7.13 -14.39 -5.99
N ASN A 93 8.33 -14.75 -5.52
CA ASN A 93 9.59 -14.11 -5.86
C ASN A 93 9.89 -14.19 -7.36
N GLY A 94 10.45 -13.10 -7.91
CA GLY A 94 10.85 -13.02 -9.33
C GLY A 94 9.68 -12.92 -10.32
N LEU A 95 8.43 -12.92 -9.85
CA LEU A 95 7.24 -12.73 -10.67
C LEU A 95 6.88 -11.23 -10.77
N LYS A 96 6.38 -10.83 -11.93
CA LYS A 96 5.83 -9.48 -12.10
C LYS A 96 4.39 -9.44 -11.60
N HIS A 97 4.20 -8.90 -10.42
CA HIS A 97 2.87 -8.68 -9.88
C HIS A 97 2.29 -7.35 -10.34
N SER A 98 1.01 -7.37 -10.76
CA SER A 98 0.26 -6.14 -11.01
C SER A 98 0.07 -5.39 -9.69
N ARG A 99 -0.28 -4.10 -9.77
CA ARG A 99 -0.61 -3.33 -8.57
C ARG A 99 -1.71 -4.01 -7.75
N MET A 100 -2.81 -4.39 -8.39
CA MET A 100 -3.93 -5.09 -7.72
C MET A 100 -3.48 -6.43 -7.14
N GLY A 101 -2.67 -7.21 -7.88
CA GLY A 101 -2.12 -8.48 -7.38
C GLY A 101 -1.28 -8.31 -6.10
N ARG A 102 -0.61 -7.15 -5.93
CA ARG A 102 0.11 -6.85 -4.67
C ARG A 102 -0.85 -6.57 -3.51
N PHE A 103 -2.01 -5.97 -3.77
CA PHE A 103 -3.07 -5.85 -2.75
C PHE A 103 -3.64 -7.21 -2.37
N ASP A 104 -3.87 -8.08 -3.35
CA ASP A 104 -4.37 -9.44 -3.09
C ASP A 104 -3.35 -10.26 -2.28
N ILE A 105 -2.07 -10.22 -2.64
CA ILE A 105 -1.00 -10.89 -1.90
C ILE A 105 -0.90 -10.38 -0.46
N LEU A 106 -0.94 -9.05 -0.26
CA LEU A 106 -0.86 -8.46 1.07
C LEU A 106 -2.09 -8.81 1.92
N HIS A 107 -3.27 -8.85 1.32
CA HIS A 107 -4.48 -9.33 1.97
C HIS A 107 -4.33 -10.78 2.45
N ASP A 108 -3.89 -11.69 1.59
CA ASP A 108 -3.70 -13.10 1.92
C ASP A 108 -2.62 -13.28 3.02
N PHE A 109 -1.53 -12.51 2.94
CA PHE A 109 -0.51 -12.46 4.00
C PHE A 109 -1.12 -12.03 5.33
N ILE A 110 -1.90 -10.96 5.36
CA ILE A 110 -2.58 -10.47 6.58
C ILE A 110 -3.45 -11.58 7.17
N LEU A 111 -4.25 -12.26 6.36
CA LEU A 111 -5.12 -13.34 6.83
C LEU A 111 -4.35 -14.53 7.42
N SER A 112 -3.08 -14.73 7.06
CA SER A 112 -2.25 -15.80 7.63
C SER A 112 -1.67 -15.45 9.00
N TYR A 113 -1.55 -14.16 9.35
CA TYR A 113 -0.96 -13.69 10.61
C TYR A 113 -1.98 -13.12 11.59
N VAL A 114 -3.06 -12.53 11.09
CA VAL A 114 -4.02 -11.79 11.92
C VAL A 114 -5.23 -12.67 12.25
N LYS A 115 -5.77 -12.53 13.45
CA LYS A 115 -7.02 -13.21 13.82
C LYS A 115 -8.16 -12.74 12.92
N LYS A 116 -9.04 -13.67 12.53
CA LYS A 116 -10.18 -13.41 11.63
C LYS A 116 -11.06 -12.23 12.06
N GLU A 117 -11.22 -12.04 13.36
CA GLU A 117 -12.00 -10.93 13.95
C GLU A 117 -11.40 -9.55 13.68
N HIS A 118 -10.09 -9.48 13.41
CA HIS A 118 -9.38 -8.24 13.09
C HIS A 118 -9.28 -7.99 11.57
N ALA A 119 -9.53 -8.99 10.73
CA ALA A 119 -9.41 -8.89 9.28
C ALA A 119 -10.16 -7.68 8.68
N PRO A 120 -11.42 -7.36 9.08
CA PRO A 120 -12.15 -6.23 8.51
C PRO A 120 -11.44 -4.88 8.67
N LYS A 121 -10.69 -4.68 9.76
CA LYS A 121 -9.91 -3.45 9.96
C LYS A 121 -8.80 -3.32 8.89
N TYR A 122 -8.10 -4.41 8.60
CA TYR A 122 -7.02 -4.39 7.60
C TYR A 122 -7.55 -4.32 6.17
N GLU A 123 -8.72 -4.89 5.91
CA GLU A 123 -9.44 -4.72 4.65
C GLU A 123 -9.82 -3.25 4.43
N ASP A 124 -10.30 -2.55 5.48
CA ASP A 124 -10.57 -1.11 5.45
C ASP A 124 -9.30 -0.30 5.14
N ASP A 125 -8.15 -0.64 5.77
CA ASP A 125 -6.88 0.03 5.55
C ASP A 125 -6.34 -0.23 4.13
N LEU A 126 -6.47 -1.45 3.61
CA LEU A 126 -6.13 -1.80 2.22
C LEU A 126 -6.99 -1.03 1.21
N LEU A 127 -8.29 -0.92 1.45
CA LEU A 127 -9.20 -0.15 0.60
C LEU A 127 -8.88 1.34 0.67
N MET A 128 -8.53 1.86 1.85
CA MET A 128 -8.05 3.24 2.00
C MET A 128 -6.81 3.48 1.14
N ASP A 129 -5.79 2.64 1.23
CA ASP A 129 -4.56 2.75 0.44
C ASP A 129 -4.82 2.64 -1.06
N LEU A 130 -5.73 1.75 -1.47
CA LEU A 130 -6.13 1.57 -2.86
C LEU A 130 -6.75 2.84 -3.44
N TYR A 131 -7.76 3.38 -2.74
CA TYR A 131 -8.54 4.51 -3.23
C TYR A 131 -7.89 5.87 -3.00
N LEU A 132 -6.94 5.99 -2.08
CA LEU A 132 -6.09 7.19 -1.98
C LEU A 132 -5.32 7.44 -3.28
N ARG A 133 -4.86 6.38 -3.95
CA ARG A 133 -4.05 6.51 -5.16
C ARG A 133 -4.85 6.72 -6.42
N GLU A 134 -5.91 5.95 -6.61
CA GLU A 134 -6.71 6.01 -7.84
C GLU A 134 -8.11 5.43 -7.65
N LYS A 135 -9.02 5.88 -8.49
CA LYS A 135 -10.30 5.22 -8.66
C LYS A 135 -10.09 3.90 -9.39
N SER A 136 -10.09 2.80 -8.65
CA SER A 136 -9.96 1.46 -9.25
C SER A 136 -11.16 1.17 -10.18
N LYS A 137 -10.88 0.54 -11.32
CA LYS A 137 -11.93 0.10 -12.28
C LYS A 137 -12.73 -1.08 -11.77
N SER A 138 -12.10 -1.93 -10.97
CA SER A 138 -12.72 -3.09 -10.33
C SER A 138 -12.46 -3.06 -8.82
N ARG A 139 -13.44 -3.49 -8.05
CA ARG A 139 -13.31 -3.69 -6.62
C ARG A 139 -12.59 -5.02 -6.37
N PRO A 140 -11.68 -5.12 -5.39
CA PRO A 140 -11.08 -6.38 -4.99
C PRO A 140 -12.15 -7.41 -4.59
N SER A 141 -11.91 -8.69 -4.88
CA SER A 141 -12.87 -9.76 -4.59
C SER A 141 -13.09 -10.01 -3.09
N TRP A 142 -12.09 -9.69 -2.28
CA TRP A 142 -12.15 -9.78 -0.82
C TRP A 142 -12.86 -8.58 -0.15
N ALA A 143 -13.05 -7.49 -0.87
CA ALA A 143 -13.69 -6.29 -0.31
C ALA A 143 -15.20 -6.47 -0.18
N ALA A 144 -15.78 -5.96 0.91
CA ALA A 144 -17.22 -6.03 1.16
C ALA A 144 -18.03 -5.43 0.01
N ASP A 145 -19.18 -6.03 -0.32
CA ASP A 145 -20.05 -5.56 -1.38
C ASP A 145 -20.77 -4.25 -0.98
N LEU A 146 -20.66 -3.22 -1.81
CA LEU A 146 -21.32 -1.94 -1.64
C LEU A 146 -22.66 -1.83 -2.40
N SER A 147 -23.17 -2.91 -3.00
CA SER A 147 -24.41 -2.89 -3.77
C SER A 147 -25.60 -2.41 -2.94
N GLY A 148 -25.64 -2.74 -1.65
CA GLY A 148 -26.64 -2.27 -0.70
C GLY A 148 -26.65 -0.75 -0.49
N TYR A 149 -25.53 -0.08 -0.67
CA TYR A 149 -25.40 1.38 -0.51
C TYR A 149 -25.57 2.17 -1.81
N LYS A 150 -25.81 1.48 -2.95
CA LYS A 150 -25.82 2.12 -4.26
C LYS A 150 -26.82 3.27 -4.38
N SER A 151 -28.04 3.11 -3.86
CA SER A 151 -29.08 4.16 -3.88
C SER A 151 -28.69 5.36 -3.02
N GLU A 152 -28.15 5.10 -1.84
CA GLU A 152 -27.72 6.13 -0.89
C GLU A 152 -26.52 6.93 -1.42
N ILE A 153 -25.53 6.24 -2.03
CA ILE A 153 -24.39 6.87 -2.69
C ILE A 153 -24.85 7.77 -3.85
N GLN A 154 -25.84 7.30 -4.66
CA GLN A 154 -26.38 8.13 -5.73
C GLN A 154 -27.12 9.36 -5.21
N GLU A 155 -27.89 9.21 -4.14
CA GLU A 155 -28.57 10.32 -3.50
C GLU A 155 -27.59 11.33 -2.91
N PHE A 156 -26.53 10.84 -2.25
CA PHE A 156 -25.43 11.70 -1.77
C PHE A 156 -24.86 12.56 -2.90
N PHE A 157 -24.53 11.97 -4.05
CA PHE A 157 -23.97 12.72 -5.16
C PHE A 157 -24.95 13.69 -5.82
N ARG A 158 -26.26 13.41 -5.80
CA ARG A 158 -27.27 14.37 -6.26
C ARG A 158 -27.31 15.60 -5.34
N LYS A 159 -27.35 15.38 -4.03
CA LYS A 159 -27.33 16.46 -3.03
C LYS A 159 -26.00 17.25 -3.12
N GLU A 160 -24.87 16.56 -3.23
CA GLU A 160 -23.56 17.19 -3.31
C GLU A 160 -23.40 18.05 -4.58
N ALA A 161 -24.02 17.65 -5.70
CA ALA A 161 -24.04 18.46 -6.93
C ALA A 161 -24.78 19.78 -6.76
N GLU A 162 -25.79 19.85 -5.88
CA GLU A 162 -26.59 21.04 -5.56
C GLU A 162 -25.95 21.85 -4.45
N GLU A 163 -25.64 21.23 -3.33
CA GLU A 163 -25.19 21.88 -2.09
C GLU A 163 -23.69 22.22 -2.10
N LYS A 164 -22.86 21.40 -2.79
CA LYS A 164 -21.37 21.53 -2.87
C LYS A 164 -20.70 21.67 -1.50
N ARG A 165 -21.13 20.84 -0.57
CA ARG A 165 -20.66 20.86 0.81
C ARG A 165 -19.18 20.47 0.92
N TYR A 166 -18.80 19.39 0.24
CA TYR A 166 -17.43 18.86 0.22
C TYR A 166 -16.68 19.23 -1.05
N LEU A 167 -17.35 19.21 -2.22
CA LEU A 167 -16.76 19.30 -3.54
C LEU A 167 -16.98 20.70 -4.16
N LYS A 168 -16.49 21.74 -3.49
CA LYS A 168 -16.70 23.15 -3.88
C LYS A 168 -16.20 23.50 -5.30
N ASP A 169 -15.17 22.78 -5.79
CA ASP A 169 -14.55 23.05 -7.10
C ASP A 169 -15.27 22.32 -8.27
N TYR A 170 -16.41 21.74 -8.01
CA TYR A 170 -17.22 21.03 -9.01
C TYR A 170 -18.42 21.86 -9.50
N GLU A 171 -18.27 23.18 -9.54
CA GLU A 171 -19.29 24.07 -10.09
C GLU A 171 -19.60 23.74 -11.54
N GLY A 172 -20.89 23.63 -11.89
CA GLY A 172 -21.37 23.25 -13.23
C GLY A 172 -21.29 21.77 -13.58
N TYR A 173 -20.74 20.91 -12.69
CA TYR A 173 -20.72 19.47 -12.93
C TYR A 173 -22.04 18.82 -12.51
N SER A 174 -22.57 17.93 -13.36
CA SER A 174 -23.67 17.04 -13.00
C SER A 174 -23.23 16.00 -11.98
N TRP A 175 -24.19 15.47 -11.21
CA TRP A 175 -23.88 14.41 -10.22
C TRP A 175 -23.21 13.17 -10.83
N LYS A 176 -23.52 12.81 -12.10
CA LYS A 176 -22.86 11.70 -12.80
C LYS A 176 -21.39 11.99 -13.12
N GLN A 177 -21.07 13.22 -13.49
CA GLN A 177 -19.69 13.65 -13.71
C GLN A 177 -18.90 13.65 -12.40
N ILE A 178 -19.51 14.15 -11.32
CA ILE A 178 -18.91 14.10 -9.98
C ILE A 178 -18.64 12.65 -9.56
N LEU A 179 -19.64 11.78 -9.69
CA LEU A 179 -19.50 10.35 -9.41
C LEU A 179 -18.34 9.71 -10.19
N ASN A 180 -18.13 10.09 -11.47
CA ASN A 180 -17.04 9.56 -12.28
C ASN A 180 -15.64 10.04 -11.83
N MET A 181 -15.54 11.21 -11.22
CA MET A 181 -14.29 11.86 -10.80
C MET A 181 -13.96 11.66 -9.33
N THR A 182 -14.79 10.96 -8.60
CA THR A 182 -14.69 10.72 -7.16
C THR A 182 -14.99 9.27 -6.83
N HIS A 183 -14.78 8.86 -5.59
CA HIS A 183 -15.20 7.56 -5.08
C HIS A 183 -15.74 7.73 -3.65
N VAL A 184 -16.73 6.95 -3.29
CA VAL A 184 -17.20 6.80 -1.91
C VAL A 184 -16.94 5.38 -1.47
N GLU A 185 -16.26 5.23 -0.36
CA GLU A 185 -16.04 3.95 0.31
C GLU A 185 -16.80 3.95 1.64
N VAL A 186 -17.31 2.78 2.02
CA VAL A 186 -17.98 2.55 3.31
C VAL A 186 -17.16 1.50 4.05
N ASP A 187 -16.59 1.87 5.20
CA ASP A 187 -15.79 0.99 6.01
C ASP A 187 -16.62 -0.06 6.77
N SER A 188 -15.96 -1.03 7.40
CA SER A 188 -16.60 -2.11 8.18
C SER A 188 -17.45 -1.61 9.34
N LYS A 189 -17.31 -0.34 9.75
CA LYS A 189 -18.07 0.32 10.80
C LYS A 189 -19.20 1.19 10.26
N GLY A 190 -19.47 1.12 8.93
CA GLY A 190 -20.49 1.92 8.28
C GLY A 190 -20.13 3.39 8.10
N LYS A 191 -18.85 3.77 8.23
CA LYS A 191 -18.41 5.15 8.05
C LYS A 191 -18.05 5.40 6.59
N TRP A 192 -18.49 6.55 6.08
CA TRP A 192 -18.32 6.91 4.68
C TRP A 192 -17.13 7.82 4.47
N THR A 193 -16.29 7.51 3.50
CA THR A 193 -15.16 8.34 3.06
C THR A 193 -15.31 8.68 1.59
N LEU A 194 -15.30 9.97 1.26
CA LEU A 194 -15.29 10.49 -0.10
C LEU A 194 -13.85 10.77 -0.53
N PHE A 195 -13.44 10.25 -1.68
CA PHE A 195 -12.15 10.48 -2.32
C PHE A 195 -12.33 11.40 -3.52
N ASP A 196 -11.63 12.53 -3.52
CA ASP A 196 -11.66 13.53 -4.59
C ASP A 196 -10.38 13.46 -5.42
N TYR A 197 -10.46 12.89 -6.62
CA TYR A 197 -9.32 12.73 -7.52
C TYR A 197 -8.95 13.97 -8.32
N LYS A 198 -9.79 14.99 -8.31
CA LYS A 198 -9.47 16.32 -8.87
C LYS A 198 -8.50 17.08 -7.97
N ARG A 199 -8.60 16.87 -6.67
CA ARG A 199 -7.70 17.44 -5.66
C ARG A 199 -6.78 16.35 -5.12
N ARG A 200 -5.48 16.57 -5.31
CA ARG A 200 -4.46 15.64 -4.83
C ARG A 200 -3.43 16.37 -4.01
N ASP A 201 -2.89 15.67 -3.02
CA ASP A 201 -1.71 16.15 -2.32
C ASP A 201 -0.54 16.33 -3.31
N PRO A 202 0.14 17.48 -3.31
CA PRO A 202 1.21 17.76 -4.28
C PRO A 202 2.43 16.86 -4.12
N LEU A 203 2.69 16.34 -2.91
CA LEU A 203 3.84 15.50 -2.57
C LEU A 203 3.51 14.01 -2.74
N THR A 204 2.47 13.54 -2.05
CA THR A 204 2.11 12.12 -2.03
C THR A 204 1.30 11.69 -3.25
N LYS A 205 0.66 12.63 -3.95
CA LYS A 205 -0.31 12.42 -5.03
C LYS A 205 -1.58 11.69 -4.59
N ASP A 206 -1.80 11.55 -3.29
CA ASP A 206 -3.01 10.96 -2.75
C ASP A 206 -4.23 11.85 -3.01
N ALA A 207 -5.37 11.24 -3.24
CA ALA A 207 -6.65 11.93 -3.38
C ALA A 207 -6.99 12.65 -2.08
N LYS A 208 -7.58 13.84 -2.17
CA LYS A 208 -8.13 14.48 -0.99
C LYS A 208 -9.33 13.70 -0.49
N THR A 209 -9.38 13.45 0.81
CA THR A 209 -10.46 12.71 1.44
C THR A 209 -11.34 13.60 2.30
N TYR A 210 -12.61 13.26 2.38
CA TYR A 210 -13.58 13.88 3.28
C TYR A 210 -14.36 12.79 3.99
N ARG A 211 -14.50 12.92 5.31
CA ARG A 211 -15.41 12.08 6.07
C ARG A 211 -16.82 12.62 5.89
N ILE A 212 -17.70 11.78 5.39
CA ILE A 212 -19.11 12.12 5.25
C ILE A 212 -19.77 11.83 6.59
N LEU A 213 -20.31 12.88 7.23
CA LEU A 213 -21.05 12.75 8.48
C LEU A 213 -22.52 12.47 8.15
N GLU A 214 -23.12 11.46 8.79
CA GLU A 214 -24.55 11.26 8.71
C GLU A 214 -25.28 12.42 9.43
N ARG A 215 -26.45 12.84 8.92
CA ARG A 215 -27.28 13.91 9.53
C ARG A 215 -27.60 13.71 11.01
N LYS A 216 -27.61 12.46 11.50
CA LYS A 216 -27.86 12.14 12.91
C LYS A 216 -26.73 12.51 13.87
N GLU A 217 -25.51 12.68 13.38
CA GLU A 217 -24.37 13.13 14.19
C GLU A 217 -24.27 14.67 14.23
N GLU A 218 -24.86 15.37 13.24
CA GLU A 218 -24.84 16.84 13.16
C GLU A 218 -25.79 17.52 14.14
N GLU A 219 -26.90 16.89 14.51
CA GLU A 219 -27.83 17.41 15.52
C GLU A 219 -27.32 17.24 16.96
N ARG A 220 -26.17 16.57 17.15
CA ARG A 220 -25.56 16.30 18.47
C ARG A 220 -24.23 17.03 18.70
N ALA A 221 -23.72 17.77 17.73
CA ALA A 221 -22.48 18.55 17.78
C ALA A 221 -22.78 20.05 17.81
#